data_3675228d3ce2736a0d227f6bbbe27d73
#
_entry.id   3675228d3ce2736a0d227f6bbbe27d73
#
_cell.length_a   1.000
_cell.length_b   1.000
_cell.length_c   1.000
_cell.angle_alpha   90.00
_cell.angle_beta   90.00
_cell.angle_gamma   90.00
#
_symmetry.space_group_name_H-M   'P 1'
#
loop_
_entity.id
_entity.type
_entity.pdbx_description
1 polymer ?
#
loop_
_entity_poly.entity_id
_entity_poly.type
_entity_poly.pdbx_seq_one_letter_code
_entity_poly.pdbx_strand_id
1 'polypeptide(L)'
;MLNRMLLPDTVGTGGDSHTRFPLGISFPAGSGLVAFAAATGVMPLDMPESVLVRFKGEMQPGITLRDLVHAIPYYAIQQGLLTVEKAGKINAFSGRILEIEGLNNLTVEQAFELSDASAERSAAGCTIKLSPESIAEYLQSNIVMLKWMISEGYGDRRTIERRIAGMEAWLANPELMEADADAEYAEVIEIDLADVKEPILCAPNDPDDARLLSDVAGDKVDEVFIGSCMTNIGHFRAAGKLLDKFGGSLSTRMWVAPPTKMDRDQLTEEGYYGIYGRAGVRIETPGCSLCMGNQARVADKATVLSTSTRNFPNRLGTGANVYLSSAELAAVGAILGRIPSVEEYQEYAKQINATAADTYRYLNFHLMGQYTKKAEEVIIQQAV
;
A
#
# COMPACT_ATOMS: atom_id res chain seq x y z
N MET A 1 -4.52 -2.74 -11.96
CA MET A 1 -5.52 -2.36 -12.99
C MET A 1 -6.93 -2.19 -12.42
N LEU A 2 -7.41 -3.10 -11.59
CA LEU A 2 -8.76 -2.98 -11.00
C LEU A 2 -8.97 -1.68 -10.21
N ASN A 3 -7.99 -1.25 -9.43
CA ASN A 3 -8.08 0.01 -8.69
C ASN A 3 -8.31 1.24 -9.57
N ARG A 4 -7.94 1.19 -10.86
CA ARG A 4 -8.16 2.29 -11.82
C ARG A 4 -9.57 2.33 -12.40
N MET A 5 -10.41 1.34 -12.11
CA MET A 5 -11.79 1.23 -12.57
C MET A 5 -12.83 1.37 -11.46
N LEU A 6 -12.38 1.65 -10.22
CA LEU A 6 -13.26 1.76 -9.07
C LEU A 6 -14.06 3.06 -9.10
N LEU A 7 -15.26 2.98 -8.56
CA LEU A 7 -16.13 4.11 -8.27
C LEU A 7 -16.33 4.21 -6.75
N PRO A 8 -16.54 5.42 -6.22
CA PRO A 8 -16.93 5.59 -4.83
C PRO A 8 -18.20 4.81 -4.49
N ASP A 9 -18.35 4.46 -3.22
CA ASP A 9 -19.54 3.83 -2.64
C ASP A 9 -20.02 2.57 -3.37
N THR A 10 -19.07 1.81 -3.91
CA THR A 10 -19.35 0.53 -4.56
C THR A 10 -18.84 -0.64 -3.75
N VAL A 11 -19.51 -1.78 -3.89
CA VAL A 11 -19.08 -3.05 -3.29
C VAL A 11 -18.39 -3.89 -4.36
N GLY A 12 -17.18 -4.37 -4.03
CA GLY A 12 -16.37 -5.20 -4.92
C GLY A 12 -16.02 -6.55 -4.32
N THR A 13 -15.63 -7.49 -5.18
CA THR A 13 -15.05 -8.78 -4.76
C THR A 13 -13.93 -9.19 -5.72
N GLY A 14 -13.09 -10.10 -5.26
CA GLY A 14 -12.03 -10.70 -6.04
C GLY A 14 -11.40 -11.89 -5.33
N GLY A 15 -10.68 -12.73 -6.10
CA GLY A 15 -10.08 -13.97 -5.60
C GLY A 15 -8.73 -13.81 -4.89
N ASP A 16 -8.18 -12.61 -4.84
CA ASP A 16 -6.95 -12.32 -4.11
C ASP A 16 -7.27 -11.74 -2.73
N SER A 17 -6.54 -12.16 -1.69
CA SER A 17 -6.72 -11.66 -0.32
C SER A 17 -6.49 -10.16 -0.19
N HIS A 18 -5.72 -9.55 -1.11
CA HIS A 18 -5.47 -8.11 -1.22
C HIS A 18 -6.46 -7.40 -2.16
N THR A 19 -7.61 -8.00 -2.46
CA THR A 19 -8.75 -7.30 -3.06
C THR A 19 -9.40 -6.43 -1.98
N ARG A 20 -8.73 -5.31 -1.64
CA ARG A 20 -9.10 -4.40 -0.55
C ARG A 20 -8.86 -2.98 -1.00
N PHE A 21 -9.90 -2.39 -1.59
CA PHE A 21 -9.79 -1.06 -2.19
C PHE A 21 -10.35 -0.01 -1.24
N PRO A 22 -9.67 1.13 -1.08
CA PRO A 22 -10.09 2.17 -0.15
C PRO A 22 -11.30 2.97 -0.64
N LEU A 23 -11.64 2.85 -1.92
CA LEU A 23 -12.74 3.53 -2.57
C LEU A 23 -13.96 2.60 -2.57
N GLY A 24 -14.96 2.86 -1.74
CA GLY A 24 -16.01 1.91 -1.42
C GLY A 24 -15.52 0.79 -0.49
N ILE A 25 -16.02 -0.42 -0.66
CA ILE A 25 -15.61 -1.58 0.14
C ILE A 25 -15.42 -2.82 -0.74
N SER A 26 -14.46 -3.65 -0.41
CA SER A 26 -14.20 -4.90 -1.13
C SER A 26 -14.08 -6.08 -0.17
N PHE A 27 -14.75 -7.16 -0.52
CA PHE A 27 -14.71 -8.44 0.20
C PHE A 27 -13.97 -9.47 -0.62
N PRO A 28 -12.71 -9.81 -0.31
CA PRO A 28 -12.02 -10.92 -0.97
C PRO A 28 -12.74 -12.23 -0.66
N ALA A 29 -12.85 -13.10 -1.66
CA ALA A 29 -13.57 -14.35 -1.55
C ALA A 29 -12.83 -15.48 -2.27
N GLY A 30 -13.14 -16.72 -1.93
CA GLY A 30 -12.61 -17.89 -2.65
C GLY A 30 -13.02 -17.87 -4.13
N SER A 31 -12.16 -18.41 -4.99
CA SER A 31 -12.34 -18.37 -6.44
C SER A 31 -13.69 -18.93 -6.91
N GLY A 32 -14.23 -19.95 -6.22
CA GLY A 32 -15.56 -20.49 -6.52
C GLY A 32 -16.69 -19.50 -6.27
N LEU A 33 -16.64 -18.76 -5.16
CA LEU A 33 -17.63 -17.73 -4.84
C LEU A 33 -17.54 -16.54 -5.78
N VAL A 34 -16.30 -16.13 -6.15
CA VAL A 34 -16.08 -15.07 -7.15
C VAL A 34 -16.62 -15.49 -8.52
N ALA A 35 -16.39 -16.73 -8.94
CA ALA A 35 -16.95 -17.26 -10.19
C ALA A 35 -18.48 -17.31 -10.16
N PHE A 36 -19.07 -17.72 -9.04
CA PHE A 36 -20.52 -17.68 -8.84
C PHE A 36 -21.06 -16.26 -8.97
N ALA A 37 -20.42 -15.29 -8.30
CA ALA A 37 -20.82 -13.88 -8.38
C ALA A 37 -20.70 -13.33 -9.82
N ALA A 38 -19.64 -13.69 -10.54
CA ALA A 38 -19.47 -13.29 -11.94
C ALA A 38 -20.53 -13.89 -12.88
N ALA A 39 -20.96 -15.11 -12.60
CA ALA A 39 -21.97 -15.80 -13.42
C ALA A 39 -23.41 -15.36 -13.11
N THR A 40 -23.72 -15.05 -11.86
CA THR A 40 -25.10 -14.79 -11.39
C THR A 40 -25.38 -13.31 -11.15
N GLY A 41 -24.34 -12.47 -11.04
CA GLY A 41 -24.47 -11.06 -10.66
C GLY A 41 -24.69 -10.82 -9.16
N VAL A 42 -24.67 -11.86 -8.33
CA VAL A 42 -24.89 -11.76 -6.88
C VAL A 42 -23.85 -12.56 -6.11
N MET A 43 -23.49 -12.07 -4.93
CA MET A 43 -22.63 -12.77 -3.98
C MET A 43 -23.30 -12.79 -2.61
N PRO A 44 -23.63 -13.96 -2.04
CA PRO A 44 -24.14 -14.05 -0.69
C PRO A 44 -23.04 -13.62 0.31
N LEU A 45 -23.42 -12.78 1.25
CA LEU A 45 -22.54 -12.24 2.28
C LEU A 45 -23.34 -12.04 3.56
N ASP A 46 -22.89 -12.63 4.66
CA ASP A 46 -23.35 -12.25 5.98
C ASP A 46 -22.68 -10.90 6.34
N MET A 47 -23.45 -9.89 6.70
CA MET A 47 -22.92 -8.57 7.03
C MET A 47 -22.03 -8.64 8.26
N PRO A 48 -20.71 -8.36 8.13
CA PRO A 48 -19.82 -8.38 9.28
C PRO A 48 -20.03 -7.16 10.18
N GLU A 49 -19.70 -7.29 11.46
CA GLU A 49 -19.50 -6.14 12.34
C GLU A 49 -18.30 -5.31 11.85
N SER A 50 -18.19 -4.07 12.32
CA SER A 50 -17.06 -3.19 12.04
C SER A 50 -16.19 -2.96 13.26
N VAL A 51 -14.89 -2.80 13.04
CA VAL A 51 -13.90 -2.24 13.97
C VAL A 51 -13.44 -0.91 13.43
N LEU A 52 -13.58 0.15 14.23
CA LEU A 52 -13.13 1.49 13.86
C LEU A 52 -11.70 1.73 14.36
N VAL A 53 -10.82 2.16 13.45
CA VAL A 53 -9.52 2.76 13.77
C VAL A 53 -9.59 4.25 13.48
N ARG A 54 -9.45 5.06 14.53
CA ARG A 54 -9.50 6.53 14.42
C ARG A 54 -8.14 7.12 14.70
N PHE A 55 -7.53 7.71 13.68
CA PHE A 55 -6.31 8.51 13.84
C PHE A 55 -6.65 9.94 14.24
N LYS A 56 -5.84 10.52 15.14
CA LYS A 56 -5.96 11.90 15.61
C LYS A 56 -4.63 12.63 15.47
N GLY A 57 -4.69 13.94 15.28
CA GLY A 57 -3.48 14.77 15.16
C GLY A 57 -2.80 14.67 13.81
N GLU A 58 -1.52 15.01 13.77
CA GLU A 58 -0.71 15.06 12.56
C GLU A 58 0.49 14.11 12.63
N MET A 59 0.85 13.55 11.48
CA MET A 59 1.96 12.61 11.34
C MET A 59 3.29 13.31 11.69
N GLN A 60 4.11 12.65 12.51
CA GLN A 60 5.37 13.19 12.98
C GLN A 60 6.45 13.12 11.88
N PRO A 61 7.43 14.04 11.86
CA PRO A 61 8.55 13.98 10.92
C PRO A 61 9.30 12.65 10.99
N GLY A 62 9.58 12.06 9.84
CA GLY A 62 10.25 10.76 9.73
C GLY A 62 9.33 9.55 9.83
N ILE A 63 8.07 9.75 10.20
CA ILE A 63 7.05 8.71 10.16
C ILE A 63 6.47 8.63 8.75
N THR A 64 6.28 7.42 8.27
CA THR A 64 5.75 7.13 6.94
C THR A 64 4.36 6.51 7.06
N LEU A 65 3.65 6.41 5.94
CA LEU A 65 2.36 5.72 5.92
C LEU A 65 2.48 4.24 6.33
N ARG A 66 3.62 3.60 5.99
CA ARG A 66 3.88 2.22 6.40
C ARG A 66 3.96 2.06 7.93
N ASP A 67 4.46 3.05 8.63
CA ASP A 67 4.47 3.05 10.09
C ASP A 67 3.04 3.12 10.65
N LEU A 68 2.13 3.86 10.01
CA LEU A 68 0.72 3.87 10.38
C LEU A 68 0.04 2.52 10.12
N VAL A 69 0.39 1.82 9.04
CA VAL A 69 -0.05 0.44 8.79
C VAL A 69 0.33 -0.47 9.96
N HIS A 70 1.53 -0.32 10.50
CA HIS A 70 2.03 -1.13 11.61
C HIS A 70 1.58 -0.60 12.98
N ALA A 71 1.21 0.68 13.09
CA ALA A 71 0.63 1.25 14.31
C ALA A 71 -0.71 0.59 14.66
N ILE A 72 -1.52 0.20 13.67
CA ILE A 72 -2.82 -0.46 13.92
C ILE A 72 -2.64 -1.73 14.78
N PRO A 73 -1.84 -2.74 14.39
CA PRO A 73 -1.62 -3.91 15.24
C PRO A 73 -0.86 -3.56 16.53
N TYR A 74 0.07 -2.61 16.51
CA TYR A 74 0.82 -2.19 17.69
C TYR A 74 -0.11 -1.71 18.81
N TYR A 75 -1.00 -0.77 18.52
CA TYR A 75 -1.96 -0.25 19.49
C TYR A 75 -3.04 -1.27 19.85
N ALA A 76 -3.47 -2.12 18.93
CA ALA A 76 -4.39 -3.21 19.22
C ALA A 76 -3.80 -4.22 20.23
N ILE A 77 -2.50 -4.53 20.11
CA ILE A 77 -1.79 -5.39 21.08
C ILE A 77 -1.77 -4.74 22.47
N GLN A 78 -1.42 -3.44 22.54
CA GLN A 78 -1.38 -2.73 23.83
C GLN A 78 -2.73 -2.68 24.52
N GLN A 79 -3.83 -2.67 23.76
CA GLN A 79 -5.20 -2.67 24.28
C GLN A 79 -5.74 -4.09 24.55
N GLY A 80 -4.96 -5.14 24.29
CA GLY A 80 -5.40 -6.53 24.48
C GLY A 80 -6.40 -7.02 23.42
N LEU A 81 -6.55 -6.29 22.30
CA LEU A 81 -7.44 -6.59 21.20
C LEU A 81 -6.80 -7.49 20.12
N LEU A 82 -5.50 -7.66 20.20
CA LEU A 82 -4.72 -8.52 19.30
C LEU A 82 -3.59 -9.21 20.09
N THR A 83 -3.37 -10.49 19.86
CA THR A 83 -2.21 -11.21 20.41
C THR A 83 -1.37 -11.81 19.30
N VAL A 84 -0.05 -11.86 19.50
CA VAL A 84 0.89 -12.51 18.58
C VAL A 84 0.87 -14.03 18.77
N GLU A 85 0.63 -14.49 19.99
CA GLU A 85 0.57 -15.93 20.32
C GLU A 85 -0.53 -16.65 19.55
N LYS A 86 -0.19 -17.82 19.00
CA LYS A 86 -1.14 -18.61 18.18
C LYS A 86 -2.15 -19.37 19.04
N ALA A 87 -1.75 -19.81 20.24
CA ALA A 87 -2.65 -20.52 21.15
C ALA A 87 -3.56 -19.50 21.86
N GLY A 88 -4.87 -19.61 21.65
CA GLY A 88 -5.83 -18.68 22.23
C GLY A 88 -5.76 -17.26 21.61
N LYS A 89 -5.37 -17.16 20.33
CA LYS A 89 -5.22 -15.88 19.63
C LYS A 89 -6.46 -15.01 19.74
N ILE A 90 -6.33 -13.84 20.32
CA ILE A 90 -7.31 -12.77 20.26
C ILE A 90 -7.01 -11.96 18.96
N ASN A 91 -8.04 -11.66 18.20
CA ASN A 91 -7.94 -10.81 17.02
C ASN A 91 -9.29 -10.11 16.80
N ALA A 92 -9.40 -8.88 17.26
CA ALA A 92 -10.61 -8.07 17.12
C ALA A 92 -10.99 -7.80 15.66
N PHE A 93 -10.05 -7.85 14.73
CA PHE A 93 -10.28 -7.60 13.30
C PHE A 93 -10.82 -8.82 12.54
N SER A 94 -10.63 -10.03 13.07
CA SER A 94 -10.92 -11.27 12.34
C SER A 94 -12.39 -11.38 11.95
N GLY A 95 -12.64 -11.47 10.64
CA GLY A 95 -13.99 -11.58 10.08
C GLY A 95 -14.82 -10.30 10.15
N ARG A 96 -14.25 -9.17 10.59
CA ARG A 96 -14.91 -7.86 10.68
C ARG A 96 -14.43 -6.92 9.58
N ILE A 97 -15.21 -5.88 9.31
CA ILE A 97 -14.80 -4.77 8.45
C ILE A 97 -13.86 -3.85 9.26
N LEU A 98 -12.71 -3.52 8.71
CA LEU A 98 -11.84 -2.50 9.25
C LEU A 98 -12.22 -1.15 8.64
N GLU A 99 -12.76 -0.25 9.46
CA GLU A 99 -13.03 1.13 9.08
C GLU A 99 -11.93 2.04 9.59
N ILE A 100 -11.40 2.93 8.75
CA ILE A 100 -10.31 3.84 9.11
C ILE A 100 -10.74 5.28 8.83
N GLU A 101 -10.54 6.17 9.82
CA GLU A 101 -10.81 7.61 9.68
C GLU A 101 -9.73 8.47 10.34
N GLY A 102 -9.81 9.78 10.14
CA GLY A 102 -8.91 10.77 10.75
C GLY A 102 -7.66 11.09 9.94
N LEU A 103 -7.53 10.54 8.74
CA LEU A 103 -6.41 10.79 7.81
C LEU A 103 -6.92 11.53 6.56
N ASN A 104 -7.54 12.69 6.75
CA ASN A 104 -8.30 13.39 5.71
C ASN A 104 -7.49 13.86 4.50
N ASN A 105 -6.16 13.96 4.64
CA ASN A 105 -5.26 14.44 3.57
C ASN A 105 -4.62 13.32 2.75
N LEU A 106 -5.04 12.06 2.94
CA LEU A 106 -4.53 10.94 2.14
C LEU A 106 -5.04 11.03 0.70
N THR A 107 -4.15 10.73 -0.26
CA THR A 107 -4.59 10.37 -1.60
C THR A 107 -5.21 8.97 -1.59
N VAL A 108 -6.00 8.65 -2.62
CA VAL A 108 -6.59 7.30 -2.73
C VAL A 108 -5.51 6.22 -2.79
N GLU A 109 -4.39 6.49 -3.46
CA GLU A 109 -3.28 5.55 -3.57
C GLU A 109 -2.56 5.33 -2.23
N GLN A 110 -2.46 6.36 -1.38
CA GLN A 110 -1.95 6.21 -0.01
C GLN A 110 -2.90 5.40 0.86
N ALA A 111 -4.19 5.69 0.75
CA ALA A 111 -5.20 4.91 1.47
C ALA A 111 -5.18 3.43 1.08
N PHE A 112 -4.79 3.11 -0.17
CA PHE A 112 -4.64 1.74 -0.63
C PHE A 112 -3.63 0.93 0.20
N GLU A 113 -2.57 1.52 0.71
CA GLU A 113 -1.62 0.82 1.58
C GLU A 113 -2.28 0.38 2.90
N LEU A 114 -3.08 1.25 3.51
CA LEU A 114 -3.81 0.93 4.74
C LEU A 114 -4.87 -0.14 4.50
N SER A 115 -5.67 0.00 3.44
CA SER A 115 -6.73 -0.96 3.13
C SER A 115 -6.17 -2.34 2.77
N ASP A 116 -5.10 -2.38 1.98
CA ASP A 116 -4.46 -3.62 1.53
C ASP A 116 -3.91 -4.42 2.73
N ALA A 117 -3.28 -3.73 3.69
CA ALA A 117 -2.73 -4.33 4.89
C ALA A 117 -3.78 -4.97 5.81
N SER A 118 -5.05 -4.61 5.69
CA SER A 118 -6.15 -5.24 6.45
C SER A 118 -6.27 -6.75 6.20
N ALA A 119 -5.72 -7.22 5.07
CA ALA A 119 -5.61 -8.66 4.76
C ALA A 119 -4.81 -9.42 5.83
N GLU A 120 -3.78 -8.80 6.38
CA GLU A 120 -2.90 -9.42 7.38
C GLU A 120 -3.56 -9.49 8.77
N ARG A 121 -4.58 -8.68 8.99
CA ARG A 121 -5.41 -8.71 10.22
C ARG A 121 -6.56 -9.72 10.13
N SER A 122 -6.68 -10.47 9.02
CA SER A 122 -7.83 -11.36 8.74
C SER A 122 -9.18 -10.62 8.71
N ALA A 123 -9.17 -9.33 8.44
CA ALA A 123 -10.41 -8.56 8.30
C ALA A 123 -11.22 -9.05 7.09
N ALA A 124 -12.55 -9.00 7.17
CA ALA A 124 -13.43 -9.38 6.05
C ALA A 124 -13.36 -8.37 4.90
N GLY A 125 -13.21 -7.09 5.22
CA GLY A 125 -13.07 -6.00 4.27
C GLY A 125 -12.41 -4.80 4.94
N CYS A 126 -12.20 -3.74 4.17
CA CYS A 126 -11.70 -2.47 4.70
C CYS A 126 -12.31 -1.30 3.93
N THR A 127 -12.62 -0.23 4.62
CA THR A 127 -13.00 1.05 4.04
C THR A 127 -12.28 2.19 4.77
N ILE A 128 -12.04 3.30 4.06
CA ILE A 128 -11.30 4.44 4.61
C ILE A 128 -12.08 5.71 4.29
N LYS A 129 -12.30 6.54 5.29
CA LYS A 129 -12.91 7.86 5.09
C LYS A 129 -11.90 8.78 4.41
N LEU A 130 -12.20 9.18 3.17
CA LEU A 130 -11.40 10.07 2.34
C LEU A 130 -12.15 11.37 2.07
N SER A 131 -11.39 12.42 1.69
CA SER A 131 -12.01 13.67 1.25
C SER A 131 -12.52 13.56 -0.19
N PRO A 132 -13.61 14.30 -0.53
CA PRO A 132 -14.09 14.37 -1.92
C PRO A 132 -13.03 14.86 -2.90
N GLU A 133 -12.12 15.75 -2.46
CA GLU A 133 -11.04 16.31 -3.27
C GLU A 133 -10.02 15.24 -3.68
N SER A 134 -9.60 14.39 -2.74
CA SER A 134 -8.68 13.28 -3.00
C SER A 134 -9.27 12.28 -4.00
N ILE A 135 -10.57 12.01 -3.85
CA ILE A 135 -11.28 11.12 -4.77
C ILE A 135 -11.43 11.77 -6.15
N ALA A 136 -11.74 13.07 -6.21
CA ALA A 136 -11.88 13.77 -7.48
C ALA A 136 -10.56 13.76 -8.27
N GLU A 137 -9.42 14.03 -7.64
CA GLU A 137 -8.10 13.94 -8.27
C GLU A 137 -7.83 12.53 -8.84
N TYR A 138 -8.11 11.51 -8.05
CA TYR A 138 -7.96 10.12 -8.46
C TYR A 138 -8.84 9.77 -9.66
N LEU A 139 -10.12 10.16 -9.66
CA LEU A 139 -11.02 9.89 -10.76
C LEU A 139 -10.62 10.64 -12.04
N GLN A 140 -10.21 11.92 -11.93
CA GLN A 140 -9.69 12.68 -13.07
C GLN A 140 -8.48 12.00 -13.70
N SER A 141 -7.54 11.54 -12.89
CA SER A 141 -6.38 10.78 -13.33
C SER A 141 -6.79 9.50 -14.05
N ASN A 142 -7.74 8.76 -13.49
CA ASN A 142 -8.20 7.50 -14.07
C ASN A 142 -8.98 7.70 -15.38
N ILE A 143 -9.79 8.73 -15.51
CA ILE A 143 -10.49 9.07 -16.76
C ILE A 143 -9.48 9.24 -17.90
N VAL A 144 -8.40 10.00 -17.66
CA VAL A 144 -7.34 10.20 -18.66
C VAL A 144 -6.68 8.87 -19.02
N MET A 145 -6.32 8.05 -18.02
CA MET A 145 -5.71 6.75 -18.27
C MET A 145 -6.66 5.81 -19.03
N LEU A 146 -7.94 5.78 -18.69
CA LEU A 146 -8.94 4.93 -19.37
C LEU A 146 -9.14 5.37 -20.82
N LYS A 147 -9.18 6.68 -21.10
CA LYS A 147 -9.19 7.23 -22.47
C LYS A 147 -7.92 6.84 -23.22
N TRP A 148 -6.75 6.96 -22.61
CA TRP A 148 -5.50 6.48 -23.18
C TRP A 148 -5.54 4.97 -23.49
N MET A 149 -6.10 4.13 -22.61
CA MET A 149 -6.27 2.70 -22.89
C MET A 149 -7.11 2.46 -24.14
N ILE A 150 -8.17 3.24 -24.37
CA ILE A 150 -8.96 3.16 -25.60
C ILE A 150 -8.11 3.52 -26.82
N SER A 151 -7.30 4.58 -26.76
CA SER A 151 -6.42 4.99 -27.86
C SER A 151 -5.34 3.95 -28.21
N GLU A 152 -4.89 3.18 -27.20
CA GLU A 152 -3.93 2.09 -27.38
C GLU A 152 -4.57 0.75 -27.81
N GLY A 153 -5.87 0.74 -28.05
CA GLY A 153 -6.58 -0.45 -28.55
C GLY A 153 -6.82 -1.54 -27.51
N TYR A 154 -6.89 -1.19 -26.22
CA TYR A 154 -7.28 -2.15 -25.19
C TYR A 154 -8.68 -2.70 -25.45
N GLY A 155 -8.84 -4.01 -25.21
CA GLY A 155 -10.12 -4.69 -25.40
C GLY A 155 -11.23 -4.17 -24.48
N ASP A 156 -12.48 -4.54 -24.80
CA ASP A 156 -13.68 -4.18 -24.05
C ASP A 156 -13.87 -2.65 -23.86
N ARG A 157 -13.76 -1.93 -24.98
CA ARG A 157 -13.99 -0.47 -25.03
C ARG A 157 -15.32 -0.07 -24.34
N ARG A 158 -16.39 -0.85 -24.51
CA ARG A 158 -17.70 -0.56 -23.92
C ARG A 158 -17.64 -0.50 -22.38
N THR A 159 -16.93 -1.43 -21.74
CA THR A 159 -16.74 -1.40 -20.28
C THR A 159 -15.90 -0.21 -19.84
N ILE A 160 -14.85 0.12 -20.59
CA ILE A 160 -14.00 1.29 -20.29
C ILE A 160 -14.84 2.57 -20.38
N GLU A 161 -15.60 2.77 -21.46
CA GLU A 161 -16.47 3.94 -21.63
C GLU A 161 -17.52 4.06 -20.53
N ARG A 162 -18.15 2.95 -20.14
CA ARG A 162 -19.11 2.94 -19.01
C ARG A 162 -18.45 3.36 -17.69
N ARG A 163 -17.20 2.97 -17.43
CA ARG A 163 -16.48 3.41 -16.23
C ARG A 163 -16.12 4.88 -16.29
N ILE A 164 -15.68 5.38 -17.43
CA ILE A 164 -15.44 6.82 -17.64
C ILE A 164 -16.72 7.60 -17.36
N ALA A 165 -17.86 7.22 -17.96
CA ALA A 165 -19.13 7.89 -17.75
C ALA A 165 -19.56 7.90 -16.27
N GLY A 166 -19.37 6.79 -15.54
CA GLY A 166 -19.64 6.73 -14.11
C GLY A 166 -18.75 7.68 -13.30
N MET A 167 -17.46 7.77 -13.62
CA MET A 167 -16.54 8.71 -12.98
C MET A 167 -16.88 10.17 -13.27
N GLU A 168 -17.20 10.49 -14.53
CA GLU A 168 -17.64 11.84 -14.95
C GLU A 168 -18.96 12.24 -14.26
N ALA A 169 -19.90 11.31 -14.11
CA ALA A 169 -21.16 11.53 -13.40
C ALA A 169 -20.93 11.83 -11.91
N TRP A 170 -20.05 11.07 -11.25
CA TRP A 170 -19.71 11.33 -9.85
C TRP A 170 -19.02 12.69 -9.67
N LEU A 171 -18.09 13.05 -10.56
CA LEU A 171 -17.40 14.34 -10.53
C LEU A 171 -18.33 15.54 -10.75
N ALA A 172 -19.44 15.34 -11.45
CA ALA A 172 -20.46 16.38 -11.64
C ALA A 172 -21.29 16.65 -10.38
N ASN A 173 -21.41 15.67 -9.48
CA ASN A 173 -22.11 15.79 -8.19
C ASN A 173 -21.41 14.91 -7.14
N PRO A 174 -20.26 15.36 -6.60
CA PRO A 174 -19.49 14.60 -5.63
C PRO A 174 -20.27 14.41 -4.33
N GLU A 175 -20.61 13.17 -4.03
CA GLU A 175 -21.29 12.77 -2.82
C GLU A 175 -20.66 11.46 -2.31
N LEU A 176 -20.48 11.34 -1.01
CA LEU A 176 -19.92 10.16 -0.34
C LEU A 176 -20.86 9.70 0.76
N MET A 177 -21.01 8.40 0.88
CA MET A 177 -21.66 7.79 2.04
C MET A 177 -20.80 8.05 3.28
N GLU A 178 -21.46 8.36 4.37
CA GLU A 178 -20.86 8.48 5.68
C GLU A 178 -21.53 7.51 6.66
N ALA A 179 -20.82 7.14 7.72
CA ALA A 179 -21.39 6.36 8.80
C ALA A 179 -22.50 7.17 9.47
N ASP A 180 -23.58 6.50 9.88
CA ASP A 180 -24.64 7.12 10.66
C ASP A 180 -24.08 7.64 12.00
N ALA A 181 -24.70 8.69 12.54
CA ALA A 181 -24.25 9.32 13.79
C ALA A 181 -24.30 8.37 15.01
N ASP A 182 -25.15 7.35 14.94
CA ASP A 182 -25.37 6.30 15.95
C ASP A 182 -24.80 4.94 15.50
N ALA A 183 -23.87 4.92 14.55
CA ALA A 183 -23.23 3.69 14.09
C ALA A 183 -22.52 2.98 15.26
N GLU A 184 -22.79 1.68 15.39
CA GLU A 184 -22.21 0.83 16.43
C GLU A 184 -20.99 0.09 15.89
N TYR A 185 -19.91 0.04 16.67
CA TYR A 185 -18.67 -0.67 16.36
C TYR A 185 -18.40 -1.75 17.40
N ALA A 186 -17.92 -2.90 16.96
CA ALA A 186 -17.50 -3.98 17.85
C ALA A 186 -16.34 -3.54 18.74
N GLU A 187 -15.41 -2.75 18.19
CA GLU A 187 -14.30 -2.13 18.91
C GLU A 187 -13.94 -0.79 18.26
N VAL A 188 -13.38 0.12 19.06
CA VAL A 188 -12.84 1.41 18.62
C VAL A 188 -11.41 1.55 19.10
N ILE A 189 -10.46 1.71 18.17
CA ILE A 189 -9.05 1.90 18.46
C ILE A 189 -8.68 3.34 18.08
N GLU A 190 -8.37 4.17 19.06
CA GLU A 190 -7.90 5.53 18.83
C GLU A 190 -6.37 5.57 18.86
N ILE A 191 -5.77 6.21 17.85
CA ILE A 191 -4.31 6.36 17.70
C ILE A 191 -4.00 7.85 17.56
N ASP A 192 -3.33 8.42 18.55
CA ASP A 192 -2.80 9.78 18.44
C ASP A 192 -1.48 9.74 17.68
N LEU A 193 -1.43 10.42 16.53
CA LEU A 193 -0.24 10.49 15.69
C LEU A 193 0.92 11.21 16.39
N ALA A 194 0.67 12.04 17.42
CA ALA A 194 1.71 12.64 18.23
C ALA A 194 2.47 11.62 19.09
N ASP A 195 1.88 10.44 19.33
CA ASP A 195 2.51 9.35 20.08
C ASP A 195 3.30 8.40 19.19
N VAL A 196 3.13 8.44 17.88
CA VAL A 196 3.93 7.69 16.90
C VAL A 196 5.20 8.48 16.61
N LYS A 197 6.24 8.32 17.45
CA LYS A 197 7.47 9.15 17.43
C LYS A 197 8.65 8.50 16.69
N GLU A 198 8.56 7.23 16.43
CA GLU A 198 9.58 6.44 15.75
C GLU A 198 8.93 5.41 14.82
N PRO A 199 9.65 4.90 13.79
CA PRO A 199 9.16 3.85 12.92
C PRO A 199 8.69 2.61 13.68
N ILE A 200 7.68 1.95 13.12
CA ILE A 200 7.13 0.69 13.63
C ILE A 200 7.37 -0.39 12.58
N LEU A 201 7.99 -1.49 12.99
CA LEU A 201 8.25 -2.66 12.14
C LEU A 201 7.40 -3.83 12.62
N CYS A 202 7.16 -4.82 11.73
CA CYS A 202 6.70 -6.13 12.20
C CYS A 202 7.87 -7.09 12.28
N ALA A 203 8.05 -7.70 13.44
CA ALA A 203 9.14 -8.64 13.71
C ALA A 203 9.00 -9.94 12.88
N PRO A 204 10.07 -10.73 12.72
CA PRO A 204 10.05 -11.91 11.87
C PRO A 204 8.96 -12.91 12.20
N ASN A 205 8.40 -13.50 11.13
CA ASN A 205 7.48 -14.62 11.10
C ASN A 205 6.02 -14.33 11.49
N ASP A 206 5.67 -13.10 11.86
CA ASP A 206 4.28 -12.70 12.09
C ASP A 206 4.05 -11.23 11.70
N PRO A 207 3.11 -10.91 10.80
CA PRO A 207 2.81 -9.52 10.43
C PRO A 207 2.05 -8.76 11.51
N ASP A 208 1.62 -9.43 12.59
CA ASP A 208 1.00 -8.81 13.75
C ASP A 208 2.02 -8.44 14.84
N ASP A 209 3.24 -9.01 14.83
CA ASP A 209 4.26 -8.73 15.85
C ASP A 209 4.92 -7.35 15.63
N ALA A 210 4.13 -6.32 15.85
CA ALA A 210 4.56 -4.93 15.68
C ALA A 210 5.48 -4.49 16.84
N ARG A 211 6.63 -3.90 16.50
CA ARG A 211 7.69 -3.45 17.41
C ARG A 211 8.12 -2.04 17.04
N LEU A 212 8.53 -1.26 18.03
CA LEU A 212 9.19 0.02 17.81
C LEU A 212 10.58 -0.20 17.20
N LEU A 213 11.08 0.78 16.44
CA LEU A 213 12.43 0.74 15.90
C LEU A 213 13.47 0.58 16.99
N SER A 214 13.30 1.25 18.12
CA SER A 214 14.19 1.18 19.28
C SER A 214 14.30 -0.22 19.88
N ASP A 215 13.27 -1.07 19.75
CA ASP A 215 13.27 -2.44 20.29
C ASP A 215 14.16 -3.40 19.47
N VAL A 216 14.41 -3.09 18.19
CA VAL A 216 15.11 -3.97 17.24
C VAL A 216 16.36 -3.33 16.64
N ALA A 217 16.70 -2.13 17.06
CA ALA A 217 17.88 -1.39 16.59
C ALA A 217 19.18 -2.19 16.80
N GLY A 218 20.05 -2.20 15.79
CA GLY A 218 21.32 -2.90 15.82
C GLY A 218 21.29 -4.32 15.24
N ASP A 219 20.13 -4.91 15.02
CA ASP A 219 20.03 -6.22 14.37
C ASP A 219 20.67 -6.17 12.97
N LYS A 220 21.52 -7.17 12.70
CA LYS A 220 22.21 -7.27 11.39
C LYS A 220 21.18 -7.45 10.27
N VAL A 221 21.41 -6.78 9.13
CA VAL A 221 20.64 -6.93 7.91
C VAL A 221 21.51 -7.55 6.83
N ASP A 222 21.13 -8.72 6.34
CA ASP A 222 21.83 -9.42 5.28
C ASP A 222 21.31 -9.04 3.90
N GLU A 223 19.98 -8.88 3.77
CA GLU A 223 19.33 -8.51 2.52
C GLU A 223 18.18 -7.51 2.75
N VAL A 224 17.86 -6.77 1.70
CA VAL A 224 16.74 -5.83 1.68
C VAL A 224 15.87 -6.07 0.45
N PHE A 225 14.55 -6.02 0.62
CA PHE A 225 13.61 -6.09 -0.49
C PHE A 225 12.61 -4.92 -0.44
N ILE A 226 12.60 -4.10 -1.51
CA ILE A 226 11.59 -3.06 -1.72
C ILE A 226 10.71 -3.47 -2.90
N GLY A 227 9.46 -3.77 -2.60
CA GLY A 227 8.46 -4.21 -3.56
C GLY A 227 7.24 -4.80 -2.85
N SER A 228 6.12 -4.78 -3.46
CA SER A 228 4.83 -5.42 -3.15
C SER A 228 3.69 -4.61 -3.76
N CYS A 229 2.46 -5.14 -3.74
CA CYS A 229 1.25 -4.40 -4.15
C CYS A 229 1.00 -3.12 -3.34
N MET A 230 1.41 -3.08 -2.06
CA MET A 230 1.29 -1.92 -1.16
C MET A 230 2.41 -0.89 -1.34
N THR A 231 3.48 -1.19 -2.08
CA THR A 231 4.62 -0.28 -2.22
C THR A 231 4.44 0.58 -3.45
N ASN A 232 3.93 1.80 -3.25
CA ASN A 232 3.71 2.74 -4.34
C ASN A 232 5.02 3.37 -4.87
N ILE A 233 4.94 4.10 -5.99
CA ILE A 233 6.10 4.69 -6.66
C ILE A 233 6.89 5.66 -5.77
N GLY A 234 6.23 6.38 -4.86
CA GLY A 234 6.89 7.32 -3.95
C GLY A 234 7.92 6.68 -3.04
N HIS A 235 7.66 5.46 -2.57
CA HIS A 235 8.59 4.70 -1.74
C HIS A 235 9.88 4.33 -2.50
N PHE A 236 9.76 4.00 -3.78
CA PHE A 236 10.93 3.77 -4.63
C PHE A 236 11.74 5.06 -4.82
N ARG A 237 11.07 6.20 -5.03
CA ARG A 237 11.77 7.49 -5.11
C ARG A 237 12.48 7.84 -3.81
N ALA A 238 11.83 7.63 -2.66
CA ALA A 238 12.41 7.86 -1.34
C ALA A 238 13.69 7.03 -1.14
N ALA A 239 13.61 5.73 -1.35
CA ALA A 239 14.77 4.84 -1.29
C ALA A 239 15.87 5.26 -2.26
N GLY A 240 15.52 5.60 -3.52
CA GLY A 240 16.46 6.07 -4.53
C GLY A 240 17.17 7.37 -4.12
N LYS A 241 16.47 8.35 -3.54
CA LYS A 241 17.07 9.59 -3.03
C LYS A 241 18.08 9.33 -1.91
N LEU A 242 17.76 8.42 -0.99
CA LEU A 242 18.69 8.02 0.08
C LEU A 242 19.96 7.39 -0.48
N LEU A 243 19.81 6.48 -1.45
CA LEU A 243 20.94 5.82 -2.11
C LEU A 243 21.78 6.79 -2.97
N ASP A 244 21.14 7.73 -3.66
CA ASP A 244 21.85 8.75 -4.45
C ASP A 244 22.73 9.65 -3.56
N LYS A 245 22.20 10.07 -2.43
CA LYS A 245 22.96 10.86 -1.45
C LYS A 245 24.07 10.05 -0.78
N PHE A 246 23.84 8.75 -0.52
CA PHE A 246 24.90 7.86 -0.03
C PHE A 246 26.05 7.78 -1.03
N GLY A 247 25.75 7.72 -2.34
CA GLY A 247 26.73 7.82 -3.43
C GLY A 247 27.71 6.65 -3.55
N GLY A 248 27.56 5.62 -2.70
CA GLY A 248 28.40 4.44 -2.65
C GLY A 248 27.71 3.19 -3.23
N SER A 249 28.48 2.11 -3.34
CA SER A 249 27.93 0.77 -3.59
C SER A 249 27.59 0.12 -2.26
N LEU A 250 26.43 -0.52 -2.20
CA LEU A 250 25.96 -1.22 -1.00
C LEU A 250 26.77 -2.50 -0.76
N SER A 251 27.09 -2.77 0.51
CA SER A 251 27.61 -4.07 0.94
C SER A 251 26.48 -5.08 1.19
N THR A 252 25.30 -4.57 1.55
CA THR A 252 24.10 -5.35 1.78
C THR A 252 23.40 -5.64 0.43
N ARG A 253 23.01 -6.88 0.19
CA ARG A 253 22.25 -7.22 -1.00
C ARG A 253 20.88 -6.56 -0.96
N MET A 254 20.55 -5.80 -1.98
CA MET A 254 19.27 -5.12 -2.08
C MET A 254 18.54 -5.48 -3.37
N TRP A 255 17.23 -5.67 -3.27
CA TRP A 255 16.34 -6.00 -4.36
C TRP A 255 15.24 -4.96 -4.48
N VAL A 256 14.89 -4.61 -5.72
CA VAL A 256 13.82 -3.67 -6.04
C VAL A 256 12.91 -4.29 -7.10
N ALA A 257 11.60 -4.32 -6.83
CA ALA A 257 10.58 -4.79 -7.77
C ALA A 257 9.36 -3.87 -7.74
N PRO A 258 9.22 -2.89 -8.65
CA PRO A 258 8.04 -2.05 -8.72
C PRO A 258 6.76 -2.87 -8.98
N PRO A 259 5.59 -2.42 -8.50
CA PRO A 259 4.36 -3.19 -8.65
C PRO A 259 3.87 -3.27 -10.09
N THR A 260 4.13 -2.26 -10.93
CA THR A 260 3.65 -2.19 -12.31
C THR A 260 4.74 -1.79 -13.31
N LYS A 261 4.50 -2.10 -14.58
CA LYS A 261 5.36 -1.61 -15.67
C LYS A 261 5.35 -0.09 -15.78
N MET A 262 4.22 0.55 -15.47
CA MET A 262 4.10 2.01 -15.52
C MET A 262 5.00 2.67 -14.45
N ASP A 263 5.04 2.11 -13.24
CA ASP A 263 5.96 2.58 -12.19
C ASP A 263 7.42 2.41 -12.61
N ARG A 264 7.77 1.24 -13.20
CA ARG A 264 9.10 0.99 -13.73
C ARG A 264 9.49 2.04 -14.79
N ASP A 265 8.62 2.28 -15.75
CA ASP A 265 8.89 3.17 -16.87
C ASP A 265 9.07 4.61 -16.36
N GLN A 266 8.25 5.05 -15.44
CA GLN A 266 8.36 6.36 -14.80
C GLN A 266 9.65 6.50 -13.96
N LEU A 267 9.98 5.49 -13.13
CA LEU A 267 11.23 5.48 -12.37
C LEU A 267 12.47 5.46 -13.27
N THR A 268 12.37 4.84 -14.45
CA THR A 268 13.43 4.84 -15.45
C THR A 268 13.60 6.22 -16.06
N GLU A 269 12.51 6.87 -16.46
CA GLU A 269 12.49 8.23 -17.01
C GLU A 269 13.05 9.25 -16.01
N GLU A 270 12.69 9.13 -14.74
CA GLU A 270 13.20 9.95 -13.64
C GLU A 270 14.65 9.65 -13.23
N GLY A 271 15.28 8.61 -13.80
CA GLY A 271 16.68 8.26 -13.56
C GLY A 271 16.95 7.37 -12.35
N TYR A 272 15.93 6.94 -11.59
CA TYR A 272 16.11 6.11 -10.39
C TYR A 272 16.71 4.74 -10.69
N TYR A 273 16.43 4.15 -11.85
CA TYR A 273 17.04 2.89 -12.27
C TYR A 273 18.57 3.01 -12.42
N GLY A 274 19.05 4.18 -12.87
CA GLY A 274 20.49 4.49 -12.89
C GLY A 274 21.08 4.60 -11.48
N ILE A 275 20.36 5.21 -10.54
CA ILE A 275 20.77 5.32 -9.13
C ILE A 275 20.87 3.92 -8.51
N TYR A 276 19.84 3.09 -8.67
CA TYR A 276 19.84 1.72 -8.18
C TYR A 276 20.98 0.89 -8.75
N GLY A 277 21.24 1.01 -10.07
CA GLY A 277 22.34 0.30 -10.71
C GLY A 277 23.72 0.70 -10.15
N ARG A 278 23.96 2.01 -9.93
CA ARG A 278 25.21 2.50 -9.32
C ARG A 278 25.39 2.01 -7.88
N ALA A 279 24.32 1.92 -7.12
CA ALA A 279 24.36 1.39 -5.77
C ALA A 279 24.50 -0.14 -5.68
N GLY A 280 24.45 -0.86 -6.82
CA GLY A 280 24.56 -2.32 -6.85
C GLY A 280 23.23 -3.04 -6.52
N VAL A 281 22.11 -2.35 -6.61
CA VAL A 281 20.78 -2.92 -6.36
C VAL A 281 20.36 -3.84 -7.49
N ARG A 282 19.83 -5.00 -7.17
CA ARG A 282 19.22 -5.92 -8.12
C ARG A 282 17.79 -5.50 -8.41
N ILE A 283 17.53 -5.21 -9.67
CA ILE A 283 16.22 -4.81 -10.17
C ILE A 283 15.52 -6.01 -10.76
N GLU A 284 14.34 -6.33 -10.26
CA GLU A 284 13.51 -7.44 -10.71
C GLU A 284 12.38 -6.96 -11.64
N THR A 285 11.81 -7.90 -12.36
CA THR A 285 10.61 -7.66 -13.19
C THR A 285 9.46 -7.14 -12.33
N PRO A 286 8.73 -6.10 -12.76
CA PRO A 286 7.57 -5.60 -12.04
C PRO A 286 6.56 -6.69 -11.69
N GLY A 287 6.10 -6.68 -10.43
CA GLY A 287 5.14 -7.64 -9.90
C GLY A 287 5.47 -8.06 -8.47
N CYS A 288 4.94 -9.23 -8.06
CA CYS A 288 5.09 -9.71 -6.68
C CYS A 288 6.53 -10.14 -6.32
N SER A 289 7.26 -10.76 -7.26
CA SER A 289 8.66 -11.17 -7.08
C SER A 289 8.94 -11.86 -5.72
N LEU A 290 9.88 -11.32 -4.93
CA LEU A 290 10.26 -11.88 -3.63
C LEU A 290 9.10 -11.87 -2.63
N CYS A 291 8.15 -10.94 -2.70
CA CYS A 291 7.00 -10.88 -1.79
C CYS A 291 6.22 -12.21 -1.74
N MET A 292 6.21 -12.98 -2.84
CA MET A 292 5.64 -14.34 -2.91
C MET A 292 6.71 -15.45 -2.91
N GLY A 293 7.98 -15.10 -3.04
CA GLY A 293 9.08 -16.06 -3.17
C GLY A 293 8.99 -16.99 -4.40
N ASN A 294 8.36 -16.51 -5.48
CA ASN A 294 8.09 -17.31 -6.69
C ASN A 294 9.02 -17.00 -7.87
N GLN A 295 9.52 -15.77 -8.00
CA GLN A 295 10.44 -15.37 -9.08
C GLN A 295 11.89 -15.27 -8.59
N ALA A 296 12.07 -14.83 -7.36
CA ALA A 296 13.36 -14.75 -6.68
C ALA A 296 13.18 -15.01 -5.19
N ARG A 297 14.26 -15.37 -4.51
CA ARG A 297 14.27 -15.64 -3.08
C ARG A 297 15.54 -15.05 -2.45
N VAL A 298 15.44 -14.63 -1.19
CA VAL A 298 16.60 -14.26 -0.37
C VAL A 298 17.39 -15.51 0.02
N ALA A 299 18.62 -15.32 0.48
CA ALA A 299 19.44 -16.42 0.96
C ALA A 299 18.81 -17.12 2.17
N ASP A 300 19.12 -18.41 2.34
CA ASP A 300 18.65 -19.19 3.47
C ASP A 300 19.11 -18.54 4.78
N LYS A 301 18.19 -18.44 5.74
CA LYS A 301 18.42 -17.89 7.09
C LYS A 301 18.86 -16.41 7.11
N ALA A 302 18.70 -15.69 5.99
CA ALA A 302 19.01 -14.25 5.94
C ALA A 302 18.07 -13.45 6.85
N THR A 303 18.62 -12.41 7.48
CA THR A 303 17.82 -11.36 8.12
C THR A 303 17.52 -10.28 7.08
N VAL A 304 16.25 -9.98 6.88
CA VAL A 304 15.75 -9.17 5.76
C VAL A 304 14.89 -8.03 6.25
N LEU A 305 15.16 -6.80 5.80
CA LEU A 305 14.17 -5.71 5.85
C LEU A 305 13.36 -5.70 4.56
N SER A 306 12.03 -5.66 4.66
CA SER A 306 11.17 -5.82 3.50
C SER A 306 9.93 -4.93 3.54
N THR A 307 9.54 -4.39 2.39
CA THR A 307 8.24 -3.75 2.19
C THR A 307 7.15 -4.73 1.73
N SER A 308 7.41 -6.03 1.77
CA SER A 308 6.39 -7.04 1.45
C SER A 308 5.18 -6.93 2.39
N THR A 309 4.07 -7.53 1.99
CA THR A 309 2.84 -7.53 2.79
C THR A 309 2.91 -8.50 3.95
N ARG A 310 3.68 -9.59 3.79
CA ARG A 310 3.73 -10.74 4.70
C ARG A 310 5.14 -11.19 4.96
N ASN A 311 5.39 -11.65 6.19
CA ASN A 311 6.68 -12.19 6.62
C ASN A 311 6.55 -13.59 7.25
N PHE A 312 5.54 -14.36 6.87
CA PHE A 312 5.38 -15.73 7.36
C PHE A 312 6.61 -16.60 7.13
N PRO A 313 6.86 -17.61 7.97
CA PRO A 313 8.03 -18.48 7.85
C PRO A 313 8.26 -19.02 6.43
N ASN A 314 9.49 -18.98 5.96
CA ASN A 314 9.92 -19.47 4.64
C ASN A 314 9.32 -18.77 3.42
N ARG A 315 8.62 -17.64 3.58
CA ARG A 315 7.96 -16.96 2.47
C ARG A 315 8.94 -16.34 1.48
N LEU A 316 9.88 -15.54 1.95
CA LEU A 316 10.88 -14.88 1.09
C LEU A 316 12.13 -15.76 0.86
N GLY A 317 12.44 -16.64 1.79
CA GLY A 317 13.58 -17.56 1.75
C GLY A 317 13.50 -18.60 2.84
N THR A 318 14.20 -19.72 2.72
CA THR A 318 14.19 -20.81 3.70
C THR A 318 14.81 -20.36 5.02
N GLY A 319 14.03 -20.39 6.09
CA GLY A 319 14.48 -19.98 7.42
C GLY A 319 14.84 -18.49 7.53
N ALA A 320 14.46 -17.66 6.55
CA ALA A 320 14.74 -16.23 6.58
C ALA A 320 13.93 -15.53 7.69
N ASN A 321 14.58 -14.60 8.38
CA ASN A 321 13.97 -13.72 9.38
C ASN A 321 13.62 -12.39 8.71
N VAL A 322 12.35 -12.19 8.39
CA VAL A 322 11.89 -11.04 7.61
C VAL A 322 11.17 -10.05 8.49
N TYR A 323 11.73 -8.86 8.64
CA TYR A 323 11.07 -7.69 9.21
C TYR A 323 10.24 -6.99 8.12
N LEU A 324 9.01 -6.60 8.42
CA LEU A 324 8.24 -5.68 7.58
C LEU A 324 8.51 -4.25 8.02
N SER A 325 8.89 -3.40 7.07
CA SER A 325 9.26 -2.01 7.35
C SER A 325 8.86 -1.06 6.21
N SER A 326 9.02 0.24 6.43
CA SER A 326 8.96 1.23 5.35
C SER A 326 10.14 1.05 4.37
N ALA A 327 9.98 1.55 3.16
CA ALA A 327 11.05 1.53 2.15
C ALA A 327 12.23 2.42 2.56
N GLU A 328 11.93 3.51 3.24
CA GLU A 328 12.90 4.47 3.79
C GLU A 328 13.79 3.80 4.82
N LEU A 329 13.17 3.12 5.80
CA LEU A 329 13.91 2.38 6.81
C LEU A 329 14.71 1.22 6.21
N ALA A 330 14.12 0.51 5.24
CA ALA A 330 14.80 -0.57 4.52
C ALA A 330 16.04 -0.07 3.75
N ALA A 331 15.93 1.10 3.08
CA ALA A 331 17.06 1.72 2.38
C ALA A 331 18.18 2.14 3.34
N VAL A 332 17.84 2.72 4.50
CA VAL A 332 18.82 3.06 5.54
C VAL A 332 19.49 1.80 6.09
N GLY A 333 18.70 0.75 6.34
CA GLY A 333 19.23 -0.55 6.75
C GLY A 333 20.18 -1.17 5.72
N ALA A 334 19.91 -1.01 4.42
CA ALA A 334 20.82 -1.45 3.35
C ALA A 334 22.14 -0.68 3.36
N ILE A 335 22.12 0.63 3.62
CA ILE A 335 23.30 1.48 3.71
C ILE A 335 24.17 1.08 4.90
N LEU A 336 23.56 0.84 6.06
CA LEU A 336 24.25 0.57 7.32
C LEU A 336 24.60 -0.93 7.54
N GLY A 337 23.96 -1.86 6.82
CA GLY A 337 24.10 -3.30 7.03
C GLY A 337 23.45 -3.80 8.34
N ARG A 338 22.63 -2.97 8.97
CA ARG A 338 21.90 -3.25 10.22
C ARG A 338 20.66 -2.35 10.33
N ILE A 339 19.78 -2.70 11.24
CA ILE A 339 18.66 -1.82 11.61
C ILE A 339 19.24 -0.58 12.32
N PRO A 340 18.93 0.65 11.86
CA PRO A 340 19.46 1.88 12.45
C PRO A 340 18.91 2.13 13.87
N SER A 341 19.58 2.99 14.64
CA SER A 341 18.93 3.62 15.78
C SER A 341 17.90 4.64 15.34
N VAL A 342 17.04 5.11 16.24
CA VAL A 342 16.04 6.13 15.94
C VAL A 342 16.70 7.41 15.45
N GLU A 343 17.79 7.83 16.11
CA GLU A 343 18.54 9.05 15.79
C GLU A 343 19.19 8.93 14.39
N GLU A 344 19.82 7.80 14.10
CA GLU A 344 20.41 7.53 12.79
C GLU A 344 19.36 7.58 11.70
N TYR A 345 18.22 6.90 11.89
CA TYR A 345 17.13 6.93 10.94
C TYR A 345 16.63 8.35 10.70
N GLN A 346 16.39 9.13 11.75
CA GLN A 346 15.91 10.51 11.65
C GLN A 346 16.83 11.41 10.83
N GLU A 347 18.15 11.22 10.90
CA GLU A 347 19.12 11.98 10.09
C GLU A 347 18.93 11.70 8.59
N TYR A 348 18.60 10.46 8.20
CA TYR A 348 18.27 10.13 6.82
C TYR A 348 16.87 10.63 6.44
N ALA A 349 15.88 10.45 7.30
CA ALA A 349 14.48 10.82 7.03
C ALA A 349 14.29 12.33 6.79
N LYS A 350 15.06 13.20 7.46
CA LYS A 350 15.06 14.66 7.21
C LYS A 350 15.22 15.02 5.74
N GLN A 351 15.96 14.21 4.98
CA GLN A 351 16.22 14.45 3.56
C GLN A 351 14.98 14.20 2.70
N ILE A 352 14.15 13.23 3.09
CA ILE A 352 12.91 12.92 2.40
C ILE A 352 11.83 13.90 2.79
N ASN A 353 11.72 14.26 4.06
CA ASN A 353 10.73 15.21 4.57
C ASN A 353 10.80 16.56 3.83
N ALA A 354 12.01 17.04 3.56
CA ALA A 354 12.21 18.31 2.83
C ALA A 354 11.66 18.30 1.38
N THR A 355 11.46 17.12 0.80
CA THR A 355 10.99 16.95 -0.59
C THR A 355 9.79 16.00 -0.68
N ALA A 356 9.02 15.84 0.40
CA ALA A 356 7.96 14.84 0.51
C ALA A 356 6.91 14.97 -0.61
N ALA A 357 6.46 16.18 -0.91
CA ALA A 357 5.46 16.43 -1.95
C ALA A 357 5.88 15.90 -3.32
N ASP A 358 7.14 16.11 -3.72
CA ASP A 358 7.66 15.59 -4.99
C ASP A 358 7.97 14.09 -4.92
N THR A 359 8.43 13.61 -3.77
CA THR A 359 8.81 12.21 -3.58
C THR A 359 7.60 11.30 -3.67
N TYR A 360 6.54 11.61 -2.92
CA TYR A 360 5.37 10.74 -2.77
C TYR A 360 4.24 11.04 -3.76
N ARG A 361 4.48 11.89 -4.77
CA ARG A 361 3.48 12.07 -5.83
C ARG A 361 3.25 10.78 -6.61
N TYR A 362 2.01 10.55 -7.00
CA TYR A 362 1.62 9.38 -7.78
C TYR A 362 1.74 9.60 -9.29
N LEU A 363 1.37 8.58 -10.06
CA LEU A 363 1.18 8.69 -11.50
C LEU A 363 -0.16 9.38 -11.77
N ASN A 364 -0.17 10.71 -11.67
CA ASN A 364 -1.34 11.53 -11.95
C ASN A 364 -1.44 11.74 -13.45
N PHE A 365 -2.09 10.80 -14.15
CA PHE A 365 -2.12 10.72 -15.62
C PHE A 365 -2.68 11.99 -16.27
N HIS A 366 -3.60 12.69 -15.62
CA HIS A 366 -4.14 13.96 -16.10
C HIS A 366 -3.12 15.12 -16.10
N LEU A 367 -1.99 14.97 -15.41
CA LEU A 367 -0.86 15.91 -15.40
C LEU A 367 0.29 15.46 -16.33
N MET A 368 0.17 14.31 -16.99
CA MET A 368 1.22 13.71 -17.82
C MET A 368 0.89 13.85 -19.31
N GLY A 369 1.64 14.71 -20.01
CA GLY A 369 1.36 15.09 -21.41
C GLY A 369 1.28 13.93 -22.40
N GLN A 370 2.01 12.83 -22.17
CA GLN A 370 1.93 11.63 -22.99
C GLN A 370 0.59 10.90 -22.91
N TYR A 371 -0.14 11.05 -21.80
CA TYR A 371 -1.47 10.47 -21.62
C TYR A 371 -2.57 11.43 -22.03
N THR A 372 -2.47 12.71 -21.66
CA THR A 372 -3.51 13.72 -21.95
C THR A 372 -3.69 13.92 -23.45
N LYS A 373 -2.60 14.04 -24.22
CA LYS A 373 -2.66 14.20 -25.69
C LYS A 373 -3.46 13.09 -26.38
N LYS A 374 -3.22 11.84 -26.03
CA LYS A 374 -3.93 10.69 -26.59
C LYS A 374 -5.35 10.58 -26.06
N ALA A 375 -5.59 10.96 -24.82
CA ALA A 375 -6.92 10.97 -24.22
C ALA A 375 -7.84 11.99 -24.88
N GLU A 376 -7.33 13.15 -25.30
CA GLU A 376 -8.06 14.21 -26.01
C GLU A 376 -8.56 13.76 -27.40
N GLU A 377 -7.88 12.81 -28.05
CA GLU A 377 -8.24 12.27 -29.36
C GLU A 377 -9.40 11.26 -29.28
N VAL A 378 -9.74 10.79 -28.08
CA VAL A 378 -10.76 9.74 -27.89
C VAL A 378 -12.16 10.35 -27.78
N ILE A 379 -12.99 10.04 -28.77
CA ILE A 379 -14.42 10.36 -28.73
C ILE A 379 -15.15 9.22 -28.01
N ILE A 380 -15.78 9.55 -26.87
CA ILE A 380 -16.63 8.62 -26.13
C ILE A 380 -17.96 8.48 -26.89
N GLN A 381 -18.33 7.25 -27.24
CA GLN A 381 -19.63 6.97 -27.78
C GLN A 381 -20.62 6.96 -26.59
N GLN A 382 -21.53 7.93 -26.56
CA GLN A 382 -22.58 7.92 -25.55
C GLN A 382 -23.33 6.58 -25.65
N ALA A 383 -23.38 5.86 -24.54
CA ALA A 383 -24.21 4.65 -24.45
C ALA A 383 -25.67 5.08 -24.58
N VAL A 384 -26.29 4.64 -25.66
CA VAL A 384 -27.75 4.72 -25.87
C VAL A 384 -28.40 3.70 -24.96
#